data_b0ec0e8b2c75764a353aa6abbeab2693
#
_entry.id   b0ec0e8b2c75764a353aa6abbeab2693
#
_cell.length_a   1.000
_cell.length_b   1.000
_cell.length_c   1.000
_cell.angle_alpha   90.00
_cell.angle_beta   90.00
_cell.angle_gamma   90.00
#
_symmetry.space_group_name_H-M   'P 1'
#
loop_
_entity.id
_entity.type
_entity.pdbx_description
1 polymer ?
#
loop_
_entity_poly.entity_id
_entity_poly.type
_entity_poly.pdbx_seq_one_letter_code
_entity_poly.pdbx_strand_id
1 'polypeptide(L)'
;QFAMKSCHLSIQRFALATALFVSNSLFGDDGQWLHFEGKKGPGKGKHVVFVSGDEEYRSEETNPMLAKILSQRHGFDCTVLFSIDPENGYIDPNNQKSLPGLEALKGADLMIIGTRFRQLSDDQYQLIADYLNAGKPVMGFRTATHAFTGKGATGDFRWGQFGLKILGETWISHHGRHKGQGTRAVLEPQNANHPVLNGV
;
A
#
# COMPACT_ATOMS: atom_id res chain seq x y z
N GLN A 1 -0.31 79.12 -35.04
CA GLN A 1 -0.50 77.70 -35.40
C GLN A 1 0.25 76.81 -34.35
N PHE A 2 -0.50 76.25 -33.41
CA PHE A 2 0.04 75.36 -32.37
C PHE A 2 -0.24 73.93 -32.80
N ALA A 3 0.83 73.13 -32.94
CA ALA A 3 0.75 71.73 -33.24
C ALA A 3 0.70 70.92 -31.89
N MET A 4 -0.41 70.21 -31.66
CA MET A 4 -0.55 69.30 -30.54
C MET A 4 0.17 67.98 -30.83
N LYS A 5 1.18 67.65 -30.04
CA LYS A 5 1.82 66.31 -30.04
C LYS A 5 0.97 65.32 -29.25
N SER A 6 0.47 64.32 -29.92
CA SER A 6 -0.21 63.14 -29.32
C SER A 6 0.79 62.28 -28.55
N CYS A 7 0.54 62.10 -27.27
CA CYS A 7 1.30 61.22 -26.40
C CYS A 7 0.63 59.83 -26.39
N HIS A 8 1.28 58.84 -27.03
CA HIS A 8 0.82 57.47 -26.99
C HIS A 8 1.33 56.76 -25.73
N LEU A 9 0.43 56.52 -24.80
CA LEU A 9 0.70 55.73 -23.61
C LEU A 9 0.65 54.25 -23.96
N SER A 10 1.85 53.60 -23.98
CA SER A 10 1.97 52.15 -24.10
C SER A 10 1.58 51.49 -22.78
N ILE A 11 0.42 50.83 -22.76
CA ILE A 11 -0.01 49.97 -21.64
C ILE A 11 0.70 48.64 -21.79
N GLN A 12 1.78 48.41 -21.03
CA GLN A 12 2.39 47.10 -20.88
C GLN A 12 1.45 46.23 -20.02
N ARG A 13 0.89 45.21 -20.62
CA ARG A 13 0.14 44.17 -19.91
C ARG A 13 1.10 43.26 -19.19
N PHE A 14 1.20 43.40 -17.89
CA PHE A 14 1.85 42.41 -17.01
C PHE A 14 0.95 41.19 -16.97
N ALA A 15 1.37 40.10 -17.63
CA ALA A 15 0.77 38.80 -17.48
C ALA A 15 1.22 38.22 -16.12
N LEU A 16 0.32 38.25 -15.15
CA LEU A 16 0.51 37.59 -13.85
C LEU A 16 0.38 36.08 -14.09
N ALA A 17 1.53 35.40 -14.16
CA ALA A 17 1.57 33.95 -14.21
C ALA A 17 1.20 33.43 -12.81
N THR A 18 -0.06 33.03 -12.64
CA THR A 18 -0.52 32.31 -11.45
C THR A 18 0.07 30.90 -11.50
N ALA A 19 1.15 30.67 -10.76
CA ALA A 19 1.66 29.33 -10.54
C ALA A 19 0.62 28.57 -9.71
N LEU A 20 -0.12 27.67 -10.33
CA LEU A 20 -0.91 26.67 -9.63
C LEU A 20 0.07 25.74 -8.92
N PHE A 21 0.24 25.93 -7.62
CA PHE A 21 0.79 24.91 -6.74
C PHE A 21 -0.24 23.77 -6.67
N VAL A 22 -0.05 22.75 -7.47
CA VAL A 22 -0.70 21.46 -7.25
C VAL A 22 -0.04 20.87 -6.03
N SER A 23 -0.64 21.07 -4.86
CA SER A 23 -0.29 20.32 -3.66
C SER A 23 -0.71 18.88 -3.90
N ASN A 24 0.24 18.00 -4.25
CA ASN A 24 -0.01 16.57 -4.23
C ASN A 24 -0.32 16.19 -2.78
N SER A 25 -1.60 16.00 -2.49
CA SER A 25 -2.04 15.43 -1.21
C SER A 25 -1.42 14.05 -1.07
N LEU A 26 -0.64 13.84 -0.01
CA LEU A 26 -0.12 12.52 0.34
C LEU A 26 -1.21 11.60 0.91
N PHE A 27 -2.36 12.17 1.24
CA PHE A 27 -3.53 11.45 1.75
C PHE A 27 -4.55 11.27 0.63
N GLY A 28 -5.33 10.20 0.72
CA GLY A 28 -6.53 10.02 -0.09
C GLY A 28 -7.56 11.12 0.19
N ASP A 29 -8.64 11.15 -0.58
CA ASP A 29 -9.66 12.22 -0.52
C ASP A 29 -10.28 12.40 0.86
N ASP A 30 -10.31 11.35 1.68
CA ASP A 30 -10.81 11.33 3.07
C ASP A 30 -9.71 11.27 4.14
N GLY A 31 -8.43 11.27 3.75
CA GLY A 31 -7.28 11.24 4.66
C GLY A 31 -7.03 9.89 5.35
N GLN A 32 -7.68 8.81 4.91
CA GLN A 32 -7.59 7.49 5.57
C GLN A 32 -6.51 6.56 4.99
N TRP A 33 -5.83 6.96 3.92
CA TRP A 33 -4.70 6.24 3.32
C TRP A 33 -3.64 7.18 2.79
N LEU A 34 -2.45 6.64 2.53
CA LEU A 34 -1.37 7.39 1.91
C LEU A 34 -1.24 7.02 0.43
N HIS A 35 -0.91 8.02 -0.40
CA HIS A 35 -0.53 7.81 -1.78
C HIS A 35 0.86 8.42 -2.04
N PHE A 36 1.73 7.64 -2.69
CA PHE A 36 3.06 8.06 -3.12
C PHE A 36 3.17 7.90 -4.63
N GLU A 37 3.24 9.02 -5.33
CA GLU A 37 3.41 9.04 -6.78
C GLU A 37 4.81 8.54 -7.18
N GLY A 38 4.85 7.59 -8.10
CA GLY A 38 6.08 7.07 -8.70
C GLY A 38 6.65 8.02 -9.73
N LYS A 39 7.92 8.41 -9.59
CA LYS A 39 8.55 9.38 -10.49
C LYS A 39 9.27 8.71 -11.64
N LYS A 40 10.38 8.05 -11.36
CA LYS A 40 11.34 7.51 -12.31
C LYS A 40 11.82 6.15 -11.84
N GLY A 41 11.87 5.16 -12.72
CA GLY A 41 12.41 3.84 -12.38
C GLY A 41 11.72 2.71 -13.13
N PRO A 42 12.13 1.47 -12.88
CA PRO A 42 11.56 0.28 -13.54
C PRO A 42 10.07 0.05 -13.22
N GLY A 43 9.58 0.62 -12.11
CA GLY A 43 8.19 0.51 -11.70
C GLY A 43 7.25 1.56 -12.28
N LYS A 44 7.72 2.44 -13.19
CA LYS A 44 6.87 3.49 -13.74
C LYS A 44 5.63 2.94 -14.42
N GLY A 45 4.46 3.47 -14.01
CA GLY A 45 3.16 3.03 -14.51
C GLY A 45 2.65 1.73 -13.89
N LYS A 46 3.32 1.25 -12.83
CA LYS A 46 2.89 0.11 -12.01
C LYS A 46 2.40 0.57 -10.65
N HIS A 47 1.26 0.06 -10.22
CA HIS A 47 0.61 0.41 -8.97
C HIS A 47 0.73 -0.72 -7.94
N VAL A 48 1.29 -0.39 -6.78
CA VAL A 48 1.43 -1.30 -5.64
C VAL A 48 0.52 -0.83 -4.51
N VAL A 49 -0.34 -1.72 -4.03
CA VAL A 49 -1.21 -1.46 -2.89
C VAL A 49 -0.70 -2.23 -1.67
N PHE A 50 -0.37 -1.50 -0.62
CA PHE A 50 0.01 -2.05 0.67
C PHE A 50 -1.21 -2.09 1.59
N VAL A 51 -1.44 -3.24 2.22
CA VAL A 51 -2.54 -3.44 3.17
C VAL A 51 -1.96 -3.66 4.55
N SER A 52 -2.17 -2.69 5.45
CA SER A 52 -1.61 -2.67 6.80
C SER A 52 -2.67 -3.00 7.85
N GLY A 53 -2.31 -3.75 8.86
CA GLY A 53 -3.22 -4.12 9.95
C GLY A 53 -2.61 -5.21 10.83
N ASP A 54 -1.41 -4.97 11.36
CA ASP A 54 -0.68 -5.88 12.23
C ASP A 54 -0.23 -5.14 13.49
N GLU A 55 -0.96 -5.36 14.56
CA GLU A 55 -0.72 -4.73 15.87
C GLU A 55 0.57 -5.22 16.56
N GLU A 56 1.14 -6.34 16.10
CA GLU A 56 2.34 -6.91 16.72
C GLU A 56 3.64 -6.41 16.07
N TYR A 57 3.63 -6.21 14.74
CA TYR A 57 4.85 -5.92 13.96
C TYR A 57 4.83 -4.56 13.25
N ARG A 58 3.88 -3.70 13.62
CA ARG A 58 3.84 -2.29 13.20
C ARG A 58 3.88 -2.10 11.68
N SER A 59 2.98 -2.82 10.99
CA SER A 59 2.86 -2.69 9.52
C SER A 59 2.47 -1.28 9.09
N GLU A 60 1.82 -0.51 9.96
CA GLU A 60 1.47 0.91 9.78
C GLU A 60 2.69 1.83 9.70
N GLU A 61 3.87 1.37 10.12
CA GLU A 61 5.15 2.09 9.96
C GLU A 61 5.96 1.52 8.81
N THR A 62 6.04 0.19 8.73
CA THR A 62 6.86 -0.51 7.74
C THR A 62 6.35 -0.28 6.32
N ASN A 63 5.04 -0.38 6.09
CA ASN A 63 4.46 -0.25 4.76
C ASN A 63 4.62 1.16 4.15
N PRO A 64 4.39 2.28 4.87
CA PRO A 64 4.69 3.61 4.35
C PRO A 64 6.17 3.80 4.01
N MET A 65 7.08 3.25 4.81
CA MET A 65 8.51 3.30 4.52
C MET A 65 8.85 2.56 3.22
N LEU A 66 8.35 1.35 3.04
CA LEU A 66 8.55 0.56 1.82
C LEU A 66 7.92 1.24 0.60
N ALA A 67 6.69 1.73 0.73
CA ALA A 67 6.00 2.47 -0.32
C ALA A 67 6.80 3.71 -0.76
N LYS A 68 7.33 4.47 0.19
CA LYS A 68 8.19 5.63 -0.09
C LYS A 68 9.48 5.24 -0.81
N ILE A 69 10.10 4.13 -0.44
CA ILE A 69 11.30 3.61 -1.13
C ILE A 69 10.95 3.20 -2.56
N LEU A 70 9.88 2.40 -2.74
CA LEU A 70 9.45 1.94 -4.05
C LEU A 70 9.07 3.09 -4.98
N SER A 71 8.37 4.10 -4.48
CA SER A 71 7.99 5.26 -5.29
C SER A 71 9.18 6.14 -5.65
N GLN A 72 9.99 6.51 -4.66
CA GLN A 72 11.08 7.47 -4.87
C GLN A 72 12.29 6.90 -5.60
N ARG A 73 12.63 5.62 -5.35
CA ARG A 73 13.83 4.97 -5.89
C ARG A 73 13.55 4.10 -7.11
N HIS A 74 12.33 3.55 -7.19
CA HIS A 74 11.99 2.57 -8.22
C HIS A 74 10.84 2.99 -9.13
N GLY A 75 10.14 4.09 -8.82
CA GLY A 75 9.14 4.70 -9.70
C GLY A 75 7.77 4.05 -9.68
N PHE A 76 7.46 3.21 -8.69
CA PHE A 76 6.11 2.64 -8.52
C PHE A 76 5.14 3.68 -7.94
N ASP A 77 3.91 3.71 -8.44
CA ASP A 77 2.82 4.32 -7.72
C ASP A 77 2.44 3.42 -6.54
N CYS A 78 2.33 3.99 -5.34
CA CYS A 78 2.07 3.22 -4.14
C CYS A 78 0.92 3.80 -3.34
N THR A 79 -0.05 2.97 -2.99
CA THR A 79 -1.12 3.30 -2.03
C THR A 79 -0.94 2.46 -0.78
N VAL A 80 -1.02 3.09 0.41
CA VAL A 80 -0.90 2.40 1.69
C VAL A 80 -2.21 2.54 2.44
N LEU A 81 -2.88 1.43 2.66
CA LEU A 81 -4.13 1.30 3.39
C LEU A 81 -3.85 0.91 4.84
N PHE A 82 -4.68 1.39 5.76
CA PHE A 82 -4.53 1.16 7.18
C PHE A 82 -5.81 0.61 7.80
N SER A 83 -5.65 -0.12 8.90
CA SER A 83 -6.76 -0.33 9.83
C SER A 83 -7.10 0.99 10.51
N ILE A 84 -8.35 1.42 10.38
CA ILE A 84 -8.83 2.71 10.89
C ILE A 84 -9.90 2.46 11.95
N ASP A 85 -9.81 3.19 13.05
CA ASP A 85 -10.90 3.30 14.00
C ASP A 85 -12.04 4.13 13.36
N PRO A 86 -13.23 3.56 13.14
CA PRO A 86 -14.33 4.26 12.49
C PRO A 86 -14.94 5.39 13.33
N GLU A 87 -14.70 5.43 14.65
CA GLU A 87 -15.26 6.45 15.52
C GLU A 87 -14.46 7.76 15.48
N ASN A 88 -13.14 7.67 15.39
CA ASN A 88 -12.26 8.83 15.45
C ASN A 88 -11.39 9.05 14.21
N GLY A 89 -11.38 8.10 13.27
CA GLY A 89 -10.61 8.18 12.03
C GLY A 89 -9.10 7.96 12.19
N TYR A 90 -8.63 7.54 13.36
CA TYR A 90 -7.22 7.30 13.59
C TYR A 90 -6.78 5.92 13.09
N ILE A 91 -5.49 5.81 12.74
CA ILE A 91 -4.87 4.51 12.47
C ILE A 91 -4.86 3.71 13.77
N ASP A 92 -5.58 2.59 13.77
CA ASP A 92 -5.62 1.65 14.89
C ASP A 92 -5.39 0.22 14.40
N PRO A 93 -4.16 -0.30 14.51
CA PRO A 93 -3.85 -1.67 14.11
C PRO A 93 -4.59 -2.74 14.92
N ASN A 94 -5.14 -2.40 16.11
CA ASN A 94 -5.97 -3.32 16.89
C ASN A 94 -7.40 -3.44 16.35
N ASN A 95 -7.87 -2.47 15.57
CA ASN A 95 -9.17 -2.57 14.92
C ASN A 95 -9.11 -3.60 13.77
N GLN A 96 -9.67 -4.77 14.00
CA GLN A 96 -9.65 -5.87 13.03
C GLN A 96 -10.74 -5.78 11.95
N LYS A 97 -11.63 -4.78 12.00
CA LYS A 97 -12.88 -4.78 11.21
C LYS A 97 -12.93 -3.73 10.11
N SER A 98 -11.98 -2.81 10.06
CA SER A 98 -12.02 -1.69 9.14
C SER A 98 -10.69 -1.55 8.37
N LEU A 99 -10.77 -1.61 7.04
CA LEU A 99 -9.68 -1.34 6.08
C LEU A 99 -10.26 -0.51 4.93
N PRO A 100 -10.44 0.81 5.10
CA PRO A 100 -10.95 1.66 4.05
C PRO A 100 -9.97 1.77 2.88
N GLY A 101 -10.50 2.05 1.68
CA GLY A 101 -9.71 2.24 0.47
C GLY A 101 -9.33 0.97 -0.28
N LEU A 102 -9.85 -0.21 0.08
CA LEU A 102 -9.59 -1.49 -0.63
C LEU A 102 -10.00 -1.44 -2.10
N GLU A 103 -10.80 -0.47 -2.54
CA GLU A 103 -11.13 -0.19 -3.94
C GLU A 103 -9.87 0.07 -4.79
N ALA A 104 -8.78 0.54 -4.19
CA ALA A 104 -7.49 0.73 -4.86
C ALA A 104 -6.96 -0.58 -5.47
N LEU A 105 -7.37 -1.74 -4.96
CA LEU A 105 -6.99 -3.05 -5.50
C LEU A 105 -7.49 -3.27 -6.93
N LYS A 106 -8.57 -2.62 -7.38
CA LYS A 106 -9.09 -2.71 -8.75
C LYS A 106 -8.03 -2.31 -9.78
N GLY A 107 -7.24 -1.27 -9.48
CA GLY A 107 -6.15 -0.77 -10.33
C GLY A 107 -4.76 -1.31 -10.01
N ALA A 108 -4.61 -2.12 -8.96
CA ALA A 108 -3.30 -2.57 -8.50
C ALA A 108 -2.66 -3.62 -9.43
N ASP A 109 -1.35 -3.51 -9.62
CA ASP A 109 -0.51 -4.53 -10.25
C ASP A 109 0.04 -5.53 -9.22
N LEU A 110 0.21 -5.11 -7.95
CA LEU A 110 0.69 -5.94 -6.86
C LEU A 110 0.00 -5.54 -5.56
N MET A 111 -0.46 -6.52 -4.79
CA MET A 111 -0.88 -6.35 -3.41
C MET A 111 0.22 -6.84 -2.46
N ILE A 112 0.66 -5.97 -1.54
CA ILE A 112 1.56 -6.35 -0.44
C ILE A 112 0.75 -6.30 0.85
N ILE A 113 0.64 -7.45 1.52
CA ILE A 113 -0.21 -7.59 2.71
C ILE A 113 0.63 -7.87 3.95
N GLY A 114 0.47 -7.01 4.97
CA GLY A 114 1.01 -7.14 6.32
C GLY A 114 -0.11 -6.98 7.33
N THR A 115 -0.98 -7.98 7.43
CA THR A 115 -2.13 -7.97 8.34
C THR A 115 -2.13 -9.20 9.23
N ARG A 116 -2.90 -9.13 10.32
CA ARG A 116 -3.04 -10.21 11.30
C ARG A 116 -4.47 -10.27 11.82
N PHE A 117 -5.11 -11.44 11.71
CA PHE A 117 -6.43 -11.74 12.25
C PHE A 117 -7.56 -10.77 11.86
N ARG A 118 -7.54 -10.20 10.65
CA ARG A 118 -8.61 -9.30 10.20
C ARG A 118 -9.95 -10.02 10.09
N GLN A 119 -11.03 -9.30 10.41
CA GLN A 119 -12.44 -9.72 10.35
C GLN A 119 -13.22 -8.65 9.59
N LEU A 120 -12.97 -8.57 8.30
CA LEU A 120 -13.53 -7.52 7.46
C LEU A 120 -15.02 -7.75 7.19
N SER A 121 -15.71 -6.71 6.71
CA SER A 121 -17.06 -6.84 6.16
C SER A 121 -17.04 -7.64 4.85
N ASP A 122 -18.20 -8.19 4.48
CA ASP A 122 -18.31 -8.96 3.25
C ASP A 122 -17.95 -8.15 2.01
N ASP A 123 -18.30 -6.86 1.96
CA ASP A 123 -17.94 -5.97 0.86
C ASP A 123 -16.42 -5.78 0.74
N GLN A 124 -15.72 -5.61 1.86
CA GLN A 124 -14.26 -5.49 1.89
C GLN A 124 -13.60 -6.81 1.51
N TYR A 125 -14.11 -7.94 1.99
CA TYR A 125 -13.65 -9.24 1.55
C TYR A 125 -13.87 -9.48 0.06
N GLN A 126 -14.99 -9.02 -0.51
CA GLN A 126 -15.27 -9.16 -1.93
C GLN A 126 -14.21 -8.44 -2.78
N LEU A 127 -13.77 -7.23 -2.40
CA LEU A 127 -12.73 -6.50 -3.11
C LEU A 127 -11.39 -7.27 -3.16
N ILE A 128 -11.03 -7.92 -2.06
CA ILE A 128 -9.82 -8.76 -2.02
C ILE A 128 -10.04 -10.04 -2.86
N ALA A 129 -11.21 -10.67 -2.75
CA ALA A 129 -11.54 -11.86 -3.54
C ALA A 129 -11.50 -11.57 -5.05
N ASP A 130 -12.05 -10.45 -5.49
CA ASP A 130 -12.03 -10.03 -6.90
C ASP A 130 -10.59 -9.83 -7.40
N TYR A 131 -9.72 -9.23 -6.58
CA TYR A 131 -8.31 -9.07 -6.87
C TYR A 131 -7.61 -10.44 -7.05
N LEU A 132 -7.85 -11.38 -6.14
CA LEU A 132 -7.29 -12.73 -6.17
C LEU A 132 -7.81 -13.54 -7.36
N ASN A 133 -9.12 -13.46 -7.64
CA ASN A 133 -9.75 -14.15 -8.76
C ASN A 133 -9.28 -13.63 -10.12
N ALA A 134 -8.82 -12.37 -10.18
CA ALA A 134 -8.19 -11.83 -11.37
C ALA A 134 -6.76 -12.36 -11.60
N GLY A 135 -6.26 -13.25 -10.74
CA GLY A 135 -4.93 -13.88 -10.85
C GLY A 135 -3.78 -12.89 -10.62
N LYS A 136 -4.03 -11.78 -9.94
CA LYS A 136 -3.01 -10.75 -9.69
C LYS A 136 -2.05 -11.16 -8.56
N PRO A 137 -0.77 -10.75 -8.62
CA PRO A 137 0.25 -11.19 -7.68
C PRO A 137 0.05 -10.63 -6.28
N VAL A 138 0.37 -11.46 -5.28
CA VAL A 138 0.32 -11.12 -3.86
C VAL A 138 1.68 -11.40 -3.23
N MET A 139 2.14 -10.48 -2.40
CA MET A 139 3.28 -10.68 -1.51
C MET A 139 2.80 -10.54 -0.06
N GLY A 140 3.03 -11.55 0.75
CA GLY A 140 2.77 -11.52 2.18
C GLY A 140 4.07 -11.54 2.98
N PHE A 141 4.11 -10.83 4.08
CA PHE A 141 5.23 -10.93 4.99
C PHE A 141 4.76 -11.06 6.44
N ARG A 142 5.60 -11.64 7.26
CA ARG A 142 5.41 -11.84 8.70
C ARG A 142 4.12 -12.62 9.00
N THR A 143 3.10 -11.93 9.51
CA THR A 143 1.83 -12.49 9.97
C THR A 143 0.82 -12.76 8.85
N ALA A 144 1.15 -12.44 7.60
CA ALA A 144 0.24 -12.60 6.47
C ALA A 144 -0.27 -14.05 6.27
N THR A 145 0.44 -15.06 6.75
CA THR A 145 -0.02 -16.45 6.73
C THR A 145 -1.29 -16.68 7.58
N HIS A 146 -1.57 -15.80 8.53
CA HIS A 146 -2.80 -15.74 9.30
C HIS A 146 -3.41 -14.31 9.26
N ALA A 147 -3.37 -13.70 8.08
CA ALA A 147 -3.89 -12.36 7.82
C ALA A 147 -5.33 -12.17 8.25
N PHE A 148 -6.16 -13.21 8.07
CA PHE A 148 -7.59 -13.19 8.35
C PHE A 148 -7.95 -14.27 9.37
N THR A 149 -9.02 -14.01 10.15
CA THR A 149 -9.54 -15.03 11.07
C THR A 149 -10.20 -16.17 10.29
N GLY A 150 -10.28 -17.35 10.89
CA GLY A 150 -10.90 -18.54 10.29
C GLY A 150 -12.41 -18.43 10.04
N LYS A 151 -13.00 -17.26 10.30
CA LYS A 151 -14.44 -17.00 10.13
C LYS A 151 -14.70 -16.31 8.80
N GLY A 152 -15.73 -16.80 8.09
CA GLY A 152 -16.18 -16.18 6.85
C GLY A 152 -15.66 -16.87 5.58
N ALA A 153 -16.38 -16.60 4.51
CA ALA A 153 -16.10 -17.07 3.16
C ALA A 153 -16.62 -16.04 2.15
N THR A 154 -16.01 -15.99 0.98
CA THR A 154 -16.52 -15.26 -0.18
C THR A 154 -16.57 -16.26 -1.32
N GLY A 155 -17.79 -16.62 -1.77
CA GLY A 155 -17.98 -17.77 -2.65
C GLY A 155 -17.40 -19.05 -2.01
N ASP A 156 -16.54 -19.74 -2.73
CA ASP A 156 -15.87 -20.96 -2.25
C ASP A 156 -14.60 -20.69 -1.45
N PHE A 157 -14.14 -19.43 -1.38
CA PHE A 157 -12.92 -19.05 -0.70
C PHE A 157 -13.14 -18.89 0.81
N ARG A 158 -12.35 -19.62 1.60
CA ARG A 158 -12.36 -19.57 3.07
C ARG A 158 -11.22 -18.68 3.56
N TRP A 159 -11.54 -17.57 4.22
CA TRP A 159 -10.53 -16.56 4.65
C TRP A 159 -9.50 -17.12 5.62
N GLY A 160 -9.85 -18.03 6.50
CA GLY A 160 -8.90 -18.73 7.36
C GLY A 160 -7.90 -19.63 6.62
N GLN A 161 -8.07 -19.87 5.33
CA GLN A 161 -7.14 -20.61 4.48
C GLN A 161 -6.27 -19.69 3.59
N PHE A 162 -6.36 -18.39 3.77
CA PHE A 162 -5.63 -17.42 2.94
C PHE A 162 -4.13 -17.74 2.88
N GLY A 163 -3.48 -17.95 4.01
CA GLY A 163 -2.06 -18.28 4.04
C GLY A 163 -1.75 -19.52 3.19
N LEU A 164 -2.44 -20.63 3.46
CA LEU A 164 -2.21 -21.88 2.74
C LEU A 164 -2.53 -21.80 1.24
N LYS A 165 -3.66 -21.19 0.88
CA LYS A 165 -4.17 -21.21 -0.51
C LYS A 165 -3.54 -20.14 -1.40
N ILE A 166 -3.16 -19.00 -0.83
CA ILE A 166 -2.63 -17.85 -1.58
C ILE A 166 -1.13 -17.70 -1.39
N LEU A 167 -0.62 -17.81 -0.17
CA LEU A 167 0.80 -17.64 0.14
C LEU A 167 1.58 -18.95 0.16
N GLY A 168 0.88 -20.11 0.10
CA GLY A 168 1.50 -21.43 0.07
C GLY A 168 1.90 -21.99 1.45
N GLU A 169 1.63 -21.26 2.53
CA GLU A 169 2.01 -21.67 3.87
C GLU A 169 0.96 -21.27 4.91
N THR A 170 0.89 -21.99 6.03
CA THR A 170 0.00 -21.67 7.14
C THR A 170 0.77 -21.53 8.44
N TRP A 171 0.35 -20.59 9.26
CA TRP A 171 0.89 -20.48 10.61
C TRP A 171 0.31 -21.57 11.51
N ILE A 172 1.19 -22.29 12.20
CA ILE A 172 0.85 -23.34 13.18
C ILE A 172 1.24 -22.89 14.58
N SER A 173 2.51 -22.54 14.77
CA SER A 173 3.06 -22.08 16.05
C SER A 173 4.41 -21.39 15.84
N HIS A 174 4.91 -20.76 16.88
CA HIS A 174 6.27 -20.21 16.88
C HIS A 174 7.31 -21.31 17.11
N HIS A 175 8.44 -21.20 16.42
CA HIS A 175 9.63 -21.97 16.73
C HIS A 175 10.42 -21.29 17.85
N GLY A 176 11.02 -22.11 18.71
CA GLY A 176 11.87 -21.64 19.77
C GLY A 176 11.14 -20.85 20.86
N ARG A 177 11.92 -20.20 21.71
CA ARG A 177 11.40 -19.39 22.81
C ARG A 177 11.26 -17.95 22.38
N HIS A 178 10.01 -17.50 22.29
CA HIS A 178 9.66 -16.13 21.93
C HIS A 178 10.38 -15.12 22.85
N LYS A 179 10.95 -14.05 22.25
CA LYS A 179 11.75 -13.02 22.92
C LYS A 179 13.05 -13.50 23.60
N GLY A 180 13.33 -14.79 23.57
CA GLY A 180 14.53 -15.37 24.18
C GLY A 180 15.53 -15.97 23.19
N GLN A 181 15.12 -16.16 21.94
CA GLN A 181 15.96 -16.73 20.88
C GLN A 181 15.85 -15.92 19.60
N GLY A 182 16.97 -15.77 18.90
CA GLY A 182 17.04 -15.13 17.60
C GLY A 182 16.94 -16.13 16.44
N THR A 183 16.71 -15.62 15.24
CA THR A 183 16.69 -16.40 14.00
C THR A 183 17.73 -15.82 13.04
N ARG A 184 18.37 -16.67 12.28
CA ARG A 184 19.26 -16.30 11.17
C ARG A 184 18.67 -16.81 9.87
N ALA A 185 18.58 -15.92 8.88
CA ALA A 185 18.31 -16.34 7.51
C ALA A 185 19.60 -16.94 6.90
N VAL A 186 19.45 -18.07 6.22
CA VAL A 186 20.53 -18.74 5.48
C VAL A 186 20.05 -18.92 4.06
N LEU A 187 20.85 -18.45 3.09
CA LEU A 187 20.55 -18.66 1.68
C LEU A 187 20.81 -20.10 1.30
N GLU A 188 19.85 -20.74 0.62
CA GLU A 188 20.04 -22.04 0.02
C GLU A 188 21.10 -21.94 -1.08
N PRO A 189 22.25 -22.68 -0.99
CA PRO A 189 23.36 -22.54 -1.94
C PRO A 189 22.96 -22.73 -3.41
N GLN A 190 22.03 -23.65 -3.69
CA GLN A 190 21.51 -23.93 -5.03
C GLN A 190 20.68 -22.77 -5.63
N ASN A 191 20.21 -21.85 -4.79
CA ASN A 191 19.41 -20.70 -5.17
C ASN A 191 20.15 -19.36 -5.01
N ALA A 192 21.46 -19.37 -4.77
CA ALA A 192 22.27 -18.16 -4.51
C ALA A 192 22.20 -17.12 -5.64
N ASN A 193 21.93 -17.56 -6.88
CA ASN A 193 21.81 -16.69 -8.06
C ASN A 193 20.36 -16.33 -8.41
N HIS A 194 19.39 -16.60 -7.53
CA HIS A 194 17.99 -16.28 -7.80
C HIS A 194 17.81 -14.76 -7.92
N PRO A 195 17.07 -14.25 -8.94
CA PRO A 195 16.91 -12.80 -9.17
C PRO A 195 16.41 -12.00 -7.97
N VAL A 196 15.63 -12.62 -7.07
CA VAL A 196 15.14 -11.98 -5.85
C VAL A 196 16.25 -11.58 -4.88
N LEU A 197 17.45 -12.17 -5.02
CA LEU A 197 18.61 -11.90 -4.16
C LEU A 197 19.53 -10.81 -4.73
N ASN A 198 19.17 -10.19 -5.87
CA ASN A 198 19.99 -9.12 -6.43
C ASN A 198 20.05 -7.93 -5.48
N GLY A 199 21.26 -7.61 -5.01
CA GLY A 199 21.52 -6.49 -4.09
C GLY A 199 21.33 -6.83 -2.61
N VAL A 200 21.20 -8.11 -2.25
CA VAL A 200 21.13 -8.60 -0.86
C VAL A 200 22.51 -9.07 -0.39
#